data_850e225c1ceb662437c62249b3b47de7
#
_entry.id   850e225c1ceb662437c62249b3b47de7
#
_cell.length_a   1.000
_cell.length_b   1.000
_cell.length_c   1.000
_cell.angle_alpha   90.00
_cell.angle_beta   90.00
_cell.angle_gamma   90.00
#
_symmetry.space_group_name_H-M   'P 1'
#
loop_
_entity.id
_entity.type
_entity.pdbx_description
1 polymer ?
#
loop_
_entity_poly.entity_id
_entity_poly.type
_entity_poly.pdbx_seq_one_letter_code
_entity_poly.pdbx_strand_id
1 'polypeptide(L)'
;MLILIIIMDNPIFLPNQVLVAADLKIYFDSIGLLIGAYTIINGIFIIISGYLTDKYERKLLLIVSGFIWSATVIFYLFITQYWQLFLERMLAAIATGFTTPVTISYIADMVSQKSRSKSFAIWGLISAVASVFASIFALSFNTIDFESISGLSINEKINYIRTNFPNQLYTWKLPYLLLGITALIITTINIFLTVEPKRGSKDLYLKESLSDEMVKYTYKIRLSDFKNLFKRKSNIFLTINFFDVVASGLLLAYIFPYIELEIGINVIDARVLVLLLFAGIFGLFLGQFILAHWGDKKVQKGDVSGRVKVAVICSILTLPFLLIAFSMSPNATNDTFFFNAVKVNDVGFWILWIVYCSFLGIGLAFTMGIGPNWYSSLIDLNLPENRGSIVAIGSFVDSIGRSMGAIMGGFIVHATQSFSATIFWSTLIFGILSIFLWVPLFYTTPKDFEYIHNILKERSLNLKEQRKD
;
A
#
# COMPACT_ATOMS: atom_id res chain seq x y z
N MET A 1 -3.25 16.51 -10.69
CA MET A 1 -2.43 15.88 -11.74
C MET A 1 -1.01 15.61 -11.26
N LEU A 2 -0.25 16.58 -10.75
CA LEU A 2 1.12 16.38 -10.24
C LEU A 2 1.20 15.23 -9.21
N ILE A 3 0.34 15.25 -8.20
CA ILE A 3 0.31 14.22 -7.15
C ILE A 3 0.09 12.81 -7.73
N LEU A 4 -0.75 12.69 -8.76
CA LEU A 4 -0.98 11.39 -9.42
C LEU A 4 0.28 10.87 -10.09
N ILE A 5 1.06 11.74 -10.73
CA ILE A 5 2.32 11.34 -11.37
C ILE A 5 3.33 10.90 -10.31
N ILE A 6 3.44 11.62 -9.20
CA ILE A 6 4.36 11.26 -8.11
C ILE A 6 3.99 9.91 -7.49
N ILE A 7 2.69 9.62 -7.32
CA ILE A 7 2.21 8.32 -6.81
C ILE A 7 2.57 7.16 -7.75
N MET A 8 2.76 7.40 -9.05
CA MET A 8 3.15 6.38 -10.02
C MET A 8 4.58 5.85 -9.82
N ASP A 9 5.41 6.49 -8.99
CA ASP A 9 6.82 6.13 -8.77
C ASP A 9 7.04 4.65 -8.48
N ASN A 10 6.43 4.13 -7.43
CA ASN A 10 6.59 2.73 -7.04
C ASN A 10 5.91 1.74 -8.03
N PRO A 11 4.68 2.00 -8.51
CA PRO A 11 4.06 1.18 -9.57
C PRO A 11 4.87 1.04 -10.86
N ILE A 12 5.73 2.02 -11.20
CA ILE A 12 6.66 1.90 -12.34
C ILE A 12 7.84 0.97 -11.98
N PHE A 13 8.33 1.04 -10.74
CA PHE A 13 9.47 0.27 -10.30
C PHE A 13 9.19 -1.24 -10.27
N LEU A 14 8.03 -1.62 -9.73
CA LEU A 14 7.71 -3.02 -9.47
C LEU A 14 7.78 -3.93 -10.71
N PRO A 15 7.26 -3.56 -11.88
CA PRO A 15 7.38 -4.40 -13.08
C PRO A 15 8.77 -4.36 -13.74
N ASN A 16 9.60 -3.38 -13.40
CA ASN A 16 10.93 -3.22 -14.00
C ASN A 16 12.06 -3.93 -13.22
N GLN A 17 11.76 -4.62 -12.11
CA GLN A 17 12.75 -5.19 -11.20
C GLN A 17 13.73 -6.15 -11.90
N VAL A 18 13.24 -6.96 -12.83
CA VAL A 18 14.07 -7.92 -13.57
C VAL A 18 15.10 -7.21 -14.44
N LEU A 19 14.68 -6.16 -15.17
CA LEU A 19 15.59 -5.35 -15.99
C LEU A 19 16.60 -4.59 -15.13
N VAL A 20 16.16 -4.02 -14.00
CA VAL A 20 17.03 -3.34 -13.03
C VAL A 20 18.07 -4.30 -12.47
N ALA A 21 17.66 -5.51 -12.08
CA ALA A 21 18.57 -6.53 -11.58
C ALA A 21 19.61 -6.94 -12.63
N ALA A 22 19.19 -7.09 -13.88
CA ALA A 22 20.08 -7.42 -14.98
C ALA A 22 21.03 -6.27 -15.33
N ASP A 23 20.56 -5.02 -15.45
CA ASP A 23 21.35 -3.84 -15.82
C ASP A 23 22.41 -3.50 -14.75
N LEU A 24 22.02 -3.46 -13.49
CA LEU A 24 22.89 -3.08 -12.38
C LEU A 24 23.68 -4.25 -11.78
N LYS A 25 23.57 -5.45 -12.33
CA LYS A 25 24.29 -6.67 -11.90
C LYS A 25 24.04 -7.03 -10.44
N ILE A 26 22.78 -6.91 -9.99
CA ILE A 26 22.31 -7.24 -8.66
C ILE A 26 21.30 -8.39 -8.71
N TYR A 27 20.89 -8.87 -7.55
CA TYR A 27 19.89 -9.92 -7.38
C TYR A 27 18.75 -9.46 -6.47
N PHE A 28 17.77 -10.33 -6.20
CA PHE A 28 16.56 -9.96 -5.49
C PHE A 28 16.76 -9.61 -4.01
N ASP A 29 17.85 -10.03 -3.37
CA ASP A 29 18.26 -9.55 -2.04
C ASP A 29 18.45 -8.03 -2.02
N SER A 30 19.18 -7.50 -2.99
CA SER A 30 19.43 -6.08 -3.18
C SER A 30 18.15 -5.31 -3.59
N ILE A 31 17.32 -5.92 -4.45
CA ILE A 31 16.01 -5.36 -4.83
C ILE A 31 15.08 -5.28 -3.60
N GLY A 32 15.01 -6.33 -2.79
CA GLY A 32 14.22 -6.37 -1.58
C GLY A 32 14.64 -5.30 -0.56
N LEU A 33 15.95 -5.14 -0.37
CA LEU A 33 16.50 -4.09 0.49
C LEU A 33 16.11 -2.69 -0.02
N LEU A 34 16.16 -2.48 -1.33
CA LEU A 34 15.80 -1.21 -1.97
C LEU A 34 14.32 -0.86 -1.74
N ILE A 35 13.40 -1.81 -2.01
CA ILE A 35 11.95 -1.63 -1.83
C ILE A 35 11.62 -1.41 -0.34
N GLY A 36 12.24 -2.17 0.54
CA GLY A 36 12.02 -2.06 1.96
C GLY A 36 12.51 -0.72 2.53
N ALA A 37 13.71 -0.29 2.17
CA ALA A 37 14.26 0.99 2.58
C ALA A 37 13.41 2.15 2.07
N TYR A 38 12.98 2.12 0.80
CA TYR A 38 12.03 3.08 0.24
C TYR A 38 10.75 3.16 1.07
N THR A 39 10.16 2.03 1.42
CA THR A 39 8.89 1.97 2.17
C THR A 39 9.02 2.56 3.58
N ILE A 40 10.13 2.29 4.27
CA ILE A 40 10.39 2.86 5.60
C ILE A 40 10.60 4.37 5.53
N ILE A 41 11.44 4.85 4.62
CA ILE A 41 11.72 6.28 4.44
C ILE A 41 10.44 7.02 4.07
N ASN A 42 9.66 6.48 3.13
CA ASN A 42 8.36 7.04 2.77
C ASN A 42 7.42 7.14 3.99
N GLY A 43 7.31 6.09 4.79
CA GLY A 43 6.51 6.08 6.03
C GLY A 43 6.94 7.14 7.05
N ILE A 44 8.26 7.32 7.26
CA ILE A 44 8.81 8.36 8.13
C ILE A 44 8.41 9.74 7.60
N PHE A 45 8.60 9.98 6.29
CA PHE A 45 8.31 11.27 5.68
C PHE A 45 6.82 11.58 5.56
N ILE A 46 5.92 10.61 5.53
CA ILE A 46 4.48 10.82 5.70
C ILE A 46 4.18 11.47 7.06
N ILE A 47 4.81 11.01 8.15
CA ILE A 47 4.62 11.60 9.48
C ILE A 47 5.17 13.03 9.54
N ILE A 48 6.40 13.24 9.05
CA ILE A 48 7.05 14.54 9.01
C ILE A 48 6.24 15.52 8.17
N SER A 49 5.79 15.11 7.00
CA SER A 49 5.03 15.94 6.07
C SER A 49 3.65 16.31 6.62
N GLY A 50 3.02 15.43 7.41
CA GLY A 50 1.80 15.75 8.13
C GLY A 50 2.00 16.98 9.03
N TYR A 51 3.06 17.01 9.85
CA TYR A 51 3.41 18.16 10.68
C TYR A 51 3.73 19.42 9.83
N LEU A 52 4.50 19.24 8.76
CA LEU A 52 4.86 20.37 7.88
C LEU A 52 3.65 20.93 7.14
N THR A 53 2.68 20.10 6.75
CA THR A 53 1.43 20.49 6.12
C THR A 53 0.58 21.38 7.04
N ASP A 54 0.68 21.18 8.35
CA ASP A 54 -0.01 22.04 9.34
C ASP A 54 0.71 23.37 9.55
N LYS A 55 2.03 23.42 9.33
CA LYS A 55 2.86 24.60 9.61
C LYS A 55 3.05 25.51 8.39
N TYR A 56 3.24 24.92 7.21
CA TYR A 56 3.58 25.63 5.97
C TYR A 56 2.42 25.58 4.97
N GLU A 57 2.50 26.43 3.92
CA GLU A 57 1.58 26.39 2.80
C GLU A 57 1.70 25.06 2.04
N ARG A 58 0.56 24.42 1.81
CA ARG A 58 0.49 23.13 1.11
C ARG A 58 0.95 23.25 -0.34
N LYS A 59 0.66 24.40 -0.98
CA LYS A 59 1.16 24.73 -2.31
C LYS A 59 2.68 24.65 -2.37
N LEU A 60 3.38 25.24 -1.40
CA LEU A 60 4.84 25.20 -1.34
C LEU A 60 5.36 23.78 -1.21
N LEU A 61 4.77 23.00 -0.29
CA LEU A 61 5.16 21.59 -0.07
C LEU A 61 4.95 20.74 -1.33
N LEU A 62 3.84 20.95 -2.04
CA LEU A 62 3.54 20.27 -3.29
C LEU A 62 4.55 20.61 -4.39
N ILE A 63 4.90 21.88 -4.54
CA ILE A 63 5.87 22.33 -5.56
C ILE A 63 7.26 21.78 -5.24
N VAL A 64 7.71 21.88 -3.98
CA VAL A 64 9.01 21.37 -3.55
C VAL A 64 9.10 19.86 -3.76
N SER A 65 8.08 19.09 -3.33
CA SER A 65 8.06 17.64 -3.57
C SER A 65 8.04 17.29 -5.06
N GLY A 66 7.33 18.06 -5.88
CA GLY A 66 7.30 17.90 -7.33
C GLY A 66 8.67 18.11 -7.99
N PHE A 67 9.41 19.15 -7.61
CA PHE A 67 10.76 19.38 -8.12
C PHE A 67 11.75 18.31 -7.66
N ILE A 68 11.72 17.93 -6.37
CA ILE A 68 12.58 16.87 -5.84
C ILE A 68 12.31 15.58 -6.61
N TRP A 69 11.05 15.16 -6.73
CA TRP A 69 10.70 13.93 -7.44
C TRP A 69 11.10 13.98 -8.91
N SER A 70 10.78 15.06 -9.63
CA SER A 70 11.13 15.20 -11.03
C SER A 70 12.63 15.15 -11.27
N ALA A 71 13.41 15.80 -10.41
CA ALA A 71 14.88 15.77 -10.50
C ALA A 71 15.43 14.36 -10.25
N THR A 72 14.92 13.67 -9.22
CA THR A 72 15.36 12.31 -8.88
C THR A 72 15.06 11.33 -10.00
N VAL A 73 13.84 11.34 -10.57
CA VAL A 73 13.48 10.39 -11.63
C VAL A 73 14.19 10.69 -12.98
N ILE A 74 14.51 11.94 -13.28
CA ILE A 74 15.35 12.28 -14.45
C ILE A 74 16.78 11.77 -14.25
N PHE A 75 17.25 11.74 -13.00
CA PHE A 75 18.59 11.22 -12.68
C PHE A 75 18.75 9.73 -12.97
N TYR A 76 17.65 8.94 -13.15
CA TYR A 76 17.72 7.53 -13.57
C TYR A 76 18.56 7.31 -14.83
N LEU A 77 18.60 8.25 -15.75
CA LEU A 77 19.43 8.15 -16.96
C LEU A 77 20.91 7.93 -16.67
N PHE A 78 21.40 8.50 -15.57
CA PHE A 78 22.82 8.49 -15.20
C PHE A 78 23.18 7.35 -14.25
N ILE A 79 22.20 6.53 -13.84
CA ILE A 79 22.43 5.42 -12.91
C ILE A 79 23.11 4.28 -13.68
N THR A 80 24.28 3.89 -13.16
CA THR A 80 25.09 2.77 -13.64
C THR A 80 25.45 1.79 -12.52
N GLN A 81 25.21 2.15 -11.26
CA GLN A 81 25.56 1.37 -10.09
C GLN A 81 24.43 1.34 -9.07
N TYR A 82 24.36 0.25 -8.30
CA TYR A 82 23.29 0.05 -7.29
C TYR A 82 23.21 1.16 -6.26
N TRP A 83 24.33 1.66 -5.73
CA TRP A 83 24.30 2.72 -4.71
C TRP A 83 23.67 4.02 -5.22
N GLN A 84 23.81 4.34 -6.52
CA GLN A 84 23.18 5.50 -7.14
C GLN A 84 21.66 5.33 -7.17
N LEU A 85 21.18 4.13 -7.58
CA LEU A 85 19.77 3.79 -7.55
C LEU A 85 19.23 3.84 -6.12
N PHE A 86 19.97 3.30 -5.14
CA PHE A 86 19.56 3.31 -3.75
C PHE A 86 19.36 4.74 -3.25
N LEU A 87 20.31 5.63 -3.49
CA LEU A 87 20.24 7.02 -3.06
C LEU A 87 19.08 7.77 -3.74
N GLU A 88 18.89 7.55 -5.02
CA GLU A 88 17.78 8.13 -5.78
C GLU A 88 16.43 7.67 -5.20
N ARG A 89 16.25 6.36 -4.98
CA ARG A 89 15.03 5.81 -4.39
C ARG A 89 14.73 6.39 -3.00
N MET A 90 15.75 6.66 -2.18
CA MET A 90 15.55 7.31 -0.88
C MET A 90 15.05 8.77 -1.06
N LEU A 91 15.60 9.51 -2.02
CA LEU A 91 15.14 10.87 -2.31
C LEU A 91 13.71 10.87 -2.90
N ALA A 92 13.41 9.93 -3.79
CA ALA A 92 12.05 9.74 -4.30
C ALA A 92 11.05 9.38 -3.18
N ALA A 93 11.45 8.52 -2.21
CA ALA A 93 10.64 8.17 -1.06
C ALA A 93 10.31 9.40 -0.18
N ILE A 94 11.26 10.32 -0.03
CA ILE A 94 11.03 11.60 0.65
C ILE A 94 9.97 12.42 -0.08
N ALA A 95 10.13 12.60 -1.38
CA ALA A 95 9.21 13.38 -2.19
C ALA A 95 7.79 12.79 -2.21
N THR A 96 7.68 11.46 -2.37
CA THR A 96 6.38 10.76 -2.36
C THR A 96 5.71 10.80 -0.98
N GLY A 97 6.49 10.83 0.10
CA GLY A 97 5.98 10.97 1.47
C GLY A 97 5.20 12.26 1.73
N PHE A 98 5.47 13.33 0.97
CA PHE A 98 4.69 14.57 1.07
C PHE A 98 3.32 14.49 0.41
N THR A 99 3.12 13.61 -0.56
CA THR A 99 1.91 13.62 -1.41
C THR A 99 0.63 13.32 -0.63
N THR A 100 0.63 12.33 0.25
CA THR A 100 -0.55 11.87 0.96
C THR A 100 -1.11 12.92 1.93
N PRO A 101 -0.34 13.47 2.89
CA PRO A 101 -0.85 14.48 3.81
C PRO A 101 -1.27 15.78 3.11
N VAL A 102 -0.50 16.22 2.11
CA VAL A 102 -0.85 17.40 1.32
C VAL A 102 -2.19 17.19 0.61
N THR A 103 -2.39 16.04 -0.05
CA THR A 103 -3.63 15.73 -0.76
C THR A 103 -4.83 15.70 0.16
N ILE A 104 -4.71 14.99 1.30
CA ILE A 104 -5.79 14.87 2.29
C ILE A 104 -6.18 16.26 2.79
N SER A 105 -5.20 17.09 3.10
CA SER A 105 -5.43 18.46 3.59
C SER A 105 -6.06 19.35 2.52
N TYR A 106 -5.63 19.27 1.24
CA TYR A 106 -6.27 19.99 0.14
C TYR A 106 -7.73 19.61 -0.04
N ILE A 107 -8.03 18.31 -0.12
CA ILE A 107 -9.40 17.81 -0.28
C ILE A 107 -10.27 18.26 0.91
N ALA A 108 -9.75 18.19 2.13
CA ALA A 108 -10.48 18.57 3.33
C ALA A 108 -10.94 20.02 3.31
N ASP A 109 -10.13 20.96 2.76
CA ASP A 109 -10.42 22.38 2.74
C ASP A 109 -11.10 22.86 1.44
N MET A 110 -11.01 22.10 0.35
CA MET A 110 -11.68 22.45 -0.91
C MET A 110 -13.11 21.93 -0.98
N VAL A 111 -13.42 20.82 -0.29
CA VAL A 111 -14.69 20.10 -0.41
C VAL A 111 -15.51 20.25 0.87
N SER A 112 -16.84 20.45 0.71
CA SER A 112 -17.77 20.54 1.84
C SER A 112 -17.76 19.23 2.65
N GLN A 113 -18.01 19.32 3.95
CA GLN A 113 -18.02 18.17 4.87
C GLN A 113 -19.00 17.07 4.42
N LYS A 114 -20.14 17.45 3.82
CA LYS A 114 -21.17 16.51 3.31
C LYS A 114 -20.68 15.64 2.14
N SER A 115 -19.74 16.13 1.33
CA SER A 115 -19.22 15.43 0.13
C SER A 115 -17.77 14.97 0.28
N ARG A 116 -17.16 15.18 1.46
CA ARG A 116 -15.75 14.86 1.72
C ARG A 116 -15.42 13.37 1.54
N SER A 117 -16.24 12.48 2.09
CA SER A 117 -16.07 11.03 1.94
C SER A 117 -16.14 10.58 0.48
N LYS A 118 -17.09 11.14 -0.29
CA LYS A 118 -17.19 10.88 -1.73
C LYS A 118 -15.93 11.34 -2.48
N SER A 119 -15.37 12.49 -2.12
CA SER A 119 -14.16 13.02 -2.75
C SER A 119 -12.94 12.18 -2.43
N PHE A 120 -12.81 11.66 -1.21
CA PHE A 120 -11.74 10.72 -0.87
C PHE A 120 -11.89 9.38 -1.59
N ALA A 121 -13.12 8.87 -1.75
CA ALA A 121 -13.37 7.66 -2.54
C ALA A 121 -12.99 7.83 -4.01
N ILE A 122 -13.35 8.98 -4.61
CA ILE A 122 -12.96 9.32 -6.00
C ILE A 122 -11.44 9.43 -6.10
N TRP A 123 -10.78 10.09 -5.14
CA TRP A 123 -9.32 10.18 -5.09
C TRP A 123 -8.66 8.80 -5.03
N GLY A 124 -9.15 7.92 -4.15
CA GLY A 124 -8.64 6.55 -4.03
C GLY A 124 -8.79 5.76 -5.34
N LEU A 125 -9.95 5.88 -6.01
CA LEU A 125 -10.20 5.25 -7.31
C LEU A 125 -9.23 5.77 -8.39
N ILE A 126 -9.09 7.08 -8.52
CA ILE A 126 -8.19 7.69 -9.51
C ILE A 126 -6.73 7.28 -9.22
N SER A 127 -6.33 7.22 -7.95
CA SER A 127 -4.98 6.78 -7.55
C SER A 127 -4.73 5.31 -7.91
N ALA A 128 -5.72 4.43 -7.71
CA ALA A 128 -5.63 3.04 -8.11
C ALA A 128 -5.52 2.87 -9.63
N VAL A 129 -6.33 3.59 -10.41
CA VAL A 129 -6.25 3.61 -11.88
C VAL A 129 -4.89 4.14 -12.35
N ALA A 130 -4.37 5.21 -11.72
CA ALA A 130 -3.06 5.75 -12.03
C ALA A 130 -1.94 4.73 -11.77
N SER A 131 -2.03 3.96 -10.67
CA SER A 131 -1.06 2.92 -10.35
C SER A 131 -1.06 1.78 -11.37
N VAL A 132 -2.24 1.31 -11.78
CA VAL A 132 -2.39 0.29 -12.83
C VAL A 132 -1.83 0.79 -14.16
N PHE A 133 -2.21 2.02 -14.55
CA PHE A 133 -1.67 2.65 -15.76
C PHE A 133 -0.15 2.74 -15.72
N ALA A 134 0.44 3.15 -14.60
CA ALA A 134 1.88 3.25 -14.43
C ALA A 134 2.59 1.91 -14.61
N SER A 135 2.04 0.83 -14.06
CA SER A 135 2.61 -0.52 -14.23
C SER A 135 2.53 -1.00 -15.68
N ILE A 136 1.38 -0.81 -16.36
CA ILE A 136 1.22 -1.16 -17.78
C ILE A 136 2.16 -0.31 -18.65
N PHE A 137 2.25 1.00 -18.35
CA PHE A 137 3.15 1.89 -19.05
C PHE A 137 4.61 1.46 -18.91
N ALA A 138 5.02 1.08 -17.70
CA ALA A 138 6.38 0.57 -17.47
C ALA A 138 6.64 -0.74 -18.23
N LEU A 139 5.70 -1.69 -18.18
CA LEU A 139 5.80 -2.96 -18.91
C LEU A 139 5.88 -2.79 -20.43
N SER A 140 5.26 -1.73 -21.00
CA SER A 140 5.30 -1.51 -22.46
C SER A 140 6.70 -1.24 -23.02
N PHE A 141 7.67 -0.94 -22.15
CA PHE A 141 9.09 -0.80 -22.51
C PHE A 141 9.91 -2.08 -22.30
N ASN A 142 9.31 -3.10 -21.67
CA ASN A 142 9.95 -4.41 -21.47
C ASN A 142 9.61 -5.32 -22.65
N THR A 143 10.59 -5.57 -23.51
CA THR A 143 10.43 -6.38 -24.73
C THR A 143 11.11 -7.76 -24.62
N ILE A 144 11.50 -8.18 -23.41
CA ILE A 144 12.14 -9.48 -23.18
C ILE A 144 11.11 -10.59 -23.32
N ASP A 145 11.45 -11.60 -24.09
CA ASP A 145 10.68 -12.84 -24.20
C ASP A 145 11.08 -13.80 -23.07
N PHE A 146 10.28 -13.84 -22.02
CA PHE A 146 10.50 -14.69 -20.85
C PHE A 146 10.21 -16.17 -21.13
N GLU A 147 9.39 -16.49 -22.14
CA GLU A 147 9.09 -17.87 -22.52
C GLU A 147 10.33 -18.59 -23.06
N SER A 148 11.22 -17.85 -23.72
CA SER A 148 12.47 -18.39 -24.28
C SER A 148 13.51 -18.78 -23.23
N ILE A 149 13.34 -18.38 -21.95
CA ILE A 149 14.33 -18.54 -20.88
C ILE A 149 13.88 -19.65 -19.89
N SER A 150 13.54 -20.81 -20.41
CA SER A 150 13.05 -21.93 -19.59
C SER A 150 14.17 -22.77 -18.97
N GLY A 151 13.87 -23.41 -17.85
CA GLY A 151 14.75 -24.42 -17.23
C GLY A 151 15.92 -23.87 -16.41
N LEU A 152 16.14 -22.56 -16.37
CA LEU A 152 17.19 -21.91 -15.58
C LEU A 152 16.68 -21.48 -14.22
N SER A 153 17.56 -21.42 -13.22
CA SER A 153 17.27 -20.78 -11.92
C SER A 153 17.03 -19.28 -12.09
N ILE A 154 16.40 -18.62 -11.12
CA ILE A 154 16.11 -17.17 -11.18
C ILE A 154 17.37 -16.35 -11.42
N ASN A 155 18.45 -16.66 -10.70
CA ASN A 155 19.72 -15.93 -10.88
C ASN A 155 20.36 -16.19 -12.24
N GLU A 156 20.26 -17.41 -12.75
CA GLU A 156 20.74 -17.74 -14.11
C GLU A 156 19.93 -17.03 -15.19
N LYS A 157 18.61 -16.91 -15.01
CA LYS A 157 17.74 -16.12 -15.91
C LYS A 157 18.16 -14.66 -15.96
N ILE A 158 18.42 -14.03 -14.81
CA ILE A 158 18.92 -12.64 -14.73
C ILE A 158 20.25 -12.52 -15.48
N ASN A 159 21.17 -13.46 -15.28
CA ASN A 159 22.46 -13.46 -15.98
C ASN A 159 22.30 -13.69 -17.49
N TYR A 160 21.38 -14.57 -17.90
CA TYR A 160 21.07 -14.80 -19.31
C TYR A 160 20.52 -13.53 -19.97
N ILE A 161 19.55 -12.84 -19.32
CA ILE A 161 19.00 -11.56 -19.82
C ILE A 161 20.12 -10.53 -19.98
N ARG A 162 21.01 -10.41 -19.00
CA ARG A 162 22.15 -9.50 -19.02
C ARG A 162 23.07 -9.75 -20.22
N THR A 163 23.29 -11.01 -20.55
CA THR A 163 24.25 -11.40 -21.62
C THR A 163 23.62 -11.33 -22.99
N ASN A 164 22.36 -11.75 -23.14
CA ASN A 164 21.73 -11.93 -24.45
C ASN A 164 20.89 -10.74 -24.90
N PHE A 165 20.48 -9.86 -23.98
CA PHE A 165 19.64 -8.68 -24.28
C PHE A 165 20.27 -7.35 -23.86
N PRO A 166 21.57 -7.08 -24.10
CA PRO A 166 22.27 -5.90 -23.59
C PRO A 166 21.62 -4.59 -24.05
N ASN A 167 21.04 -4.56 -25.26
CA ASN A 167 20.40 -3.39 -25.85
C ASN A 167 19.02 -3.07 -25.23
N GLN A 168 18.46 -3.98 -24.41
CA GLN A 168 17.17 -3.78 -23.76
C GLN A 168 17.33 -3.42 -22.29
N LEU A 169 18.51 -3.61 -21.70
CA LEU A 169 18.73 -3.41 -20.28
C LEU A 169 18.39 -1.99 -19.80
N TYR A 170 18.65 -0.98 -20.62
CA TYR A 170 18.41 0.41 -20.23
C TYR A 170 16.93 0.85 -20.34
N THR A 171 16.05 0.04 -20.94
CA THR A 171 14.68 0.43 -21.27
C THR A 171 13.83 0.74 -20.02
N TRP A 172 14.17 0.16 -18.88
CA TRP A 172 13.50 0.45 -17.60
C TRP A 172 13.61 1.93 -17.17
N LYS A 173 14.60 2.68 -17.70
CA LYS A 173 14.81 4.10 -17.42
C LYS A 173 13.85 5.01 -18.19
N LEU A 174 13.34 4.55 -19.34
CA LEU A 174 12.53 5.36 -20.25
C LEU A 174 11.19 5.82 -19.66
N PRO A 175 10.39 4.95 -18.99
CA PRO A 175 9.15 5.39 -18.32
C PRO A 175 9.40 6.51 -17.31
N TYR A 176 10.47 6.41 -16.54
CA TYR A 176 10.84 7.43 -15.55
C TYR A 176 11.23 8.75 -16.20
N LEU A 177 12.03 8.72 -17.27
CA LEU A 177 12.39 9.92 -18.01
C LEU A 177 11.15 10.67 -18.51
N LEU A 178 10.23 9.96 -19.16
CA LEU A 178 9.03 10.55 -19.74
C LEU A 178 8.13 11.16 -18.65
N LEU A 179 7.92 10.44 -17.54
CA LEU A 179 7.13 10.94 -16.43
C LEU A 179 7.85 12.03 -15.64
N GLY A 180 9.16 11.94 -15.48
CA GLY A 180 9.97 12.97 -14.83
C GLY A 180 9.91 14.32 -15.56
N ILE A 181 10.06 14.31 -16.87
CA ILE A 181 9.92 15.52 -17.72
C ILE A 181 8.50 16.06 -17.61
N THR A 182 7.49 15.20 -17.71
CA THR A 182 6.08 15.59 -17.60
C THR A 182 5.79 16.21 -16.23
N ALA A 183 6.31 15.61 -15.16
CA ALA A 183 6.15 16.14 -13.80
C ALA A 183 6.86 17.48 -13.61
N LEU A 184 8.05 17.66 -14.20
CA LEU A 184 8.79 18.92 -14.14
C LEU A 184 7.99 20.06 -14.79
N ILE A 185 7.44 19.81 -15.98
CA ILE A 185 6.58 20.77 -16.70
C ILE A 185 5.35 21.10 -15.85
N ILE A 186 4.65 20.08 -15.33
CA ILE A 186 3.45 20.26 -14.52
C ILE A 186 3.78 20.97 -13.20
N THR A 187 4.90 20.65 -12.57
CA THR A 187 5.35 21.33 -11.33
C THR A 187 5.57 22.82 -11.60
N THR A 188 6.24 23.15 -12.71
CA THR A 188 6.46 24.55 -13.12
C THR A 188 5.14 25.27 -13.38
N ILE A 189 4.21 24.64 -14.07
CA ILE A 189 2.87 25.19 -14.32
C ILE A 189 2.12 25.40 -12.98
N ASN A 190 2.25 24.48 -12.03
CA ASN A 190 1.58 24.57 -10.72
C ASN A 190 2.08 25.77 -9.86
N ILE A 191 3.26 26.31 -10.11
CA ILE A 191 3.70 27.54 -9.45
C ILE A 191 2.69 28.68 -9.68
N PHE A 192 2.15 28.76 -10.90
CA PHE A 192 1.25 29.82 -11.32
C PHE A 192 -0.23 29.46 -11.11
N LEU A 193 -0.63 28.21 -11.37
CA LEU A 193 -2.03 27.82 -11.39
C LEU A 193 -2.57 27.34 -10.04
N THR A 194 -1.72 26.80 -9.15
CA THR A 194 -2.20 26.25 -7.88
C THR A 194 -2.50 27.37 -6.89
N VAL A 195 -3.72 27.37 -6.36
CA VAL A 195 -4.16 28.31 -5.33
C VAL A 195 -4.17 27.61 -3.98
N GLU A 196 -3.62 28.26 -2.95
CA GLU A 196 -3.67 27.75 -1.57
C GLU A 196 -5.09 27.95 -1.01
N PRO A 197 -5.82 26.87 -0.65
CA PRO A 197 -7.14 27.01 -0.05
C PRO A 197 -7.03 27.54 1.37
N LYS A 198 -7.96 28.41 1.77
CA LYS A 198 -8.03 28.88 3.17
C LYS A 198 -8.35 27.69 4.08
N ARG A 199 -7.54 27.51 5.13
CA ARG A 199 -7.71 26.41 6.10
C ARG A 199 -9.06 26.49 6.79
N GLY A 200 -9.75 25.34 6.88
CA GLY A 200 -11.05 25.26 7.54
C GLY A 200 -12.20 25.96 6.83
N SER A 201 -11.98 26.50 5.61
CA SER A 201 -12.99 27.31 4.90
C SER A 201 -14.31 26.58 4.59
N LYS A 202 -14.28 25.25 4.59
CA LYS A 202 -15.44 24.38 4.30
C LYS A 202 -15.94 23.61 5.51
N ASP A 203 -15.43 23.89 6.70
CA ASP A 203 -15.88 23.24 7.94
C ASP A 203 -17.11 23.98 8.48
N LEU A 204 -18.27 23.31 8.48
CA LEU A 204 -19.54 23.89 8.92
C LEU A 204 -19.52 24.25 10.41
N TYR A 205 -18.79 23.48 11.24
CA TYR A 205 -18.70 23.73 12.68
C TYR A 205 -17.79 24.93 13.02
N LEU A 206 -16.74 25.15 12.22
CA LEU A 206 -15.91 26.36 12.35
C LEU A 206 -16.68 27.61 11.90
N LYS A 207 -17.61 27.50 10.96
CA LYS A 207 -18.45 28.61 10.51
C LYS A 207 -19.51 29.00 11.55
N GLU A 208 -20.08 28.03 12.24
CA GLU A 208 -21.05 28.25 13.31
C GLU A 208 -20.39 28.59 14.68
N SER A 209 -19.24 27.99 14.99
CA SER A 209 -18.51 28.27 16.23
C SER A 209 -17.63 29.52 16.16
N LEU A 210 -17.24 29.97 14.94
CA LEU A 210 -16.63 31.29 14.75
C LEU A 210 -17.66 32.44 14.78
N SER A 211 -18.98 32.11 14.77
CA SER A 211 -20.03 33.07 15.11
C SER A 211 -20.30 33.12 16.63
N ASP A 212 -19.93 32.08 17.38
CA ASP A 212 -19.95 32.04 18.85
C ASP A 212 -18.50 32.03 19.36
N GLU A 213 -18.01 33.17 19.82
CA GLU A 213 -16.64 33.37 20.32
C GLU A 213 -16.27 32.53 21.57
N MET A 214 -17.17 31.73 22.11
CA MET A 214 -17.02 31.12 23.43
C MET A 214 -16.73 29.60 23.47
N VAL A 215 -16.68 28.88 22.36
CA VAL A 215 -16.37 27.44 22.42
C VAL A 215 -15.09 27.11 21.68
N LYS A 216 -13.96 27.27 22.37
CA LYS A 216 -12.67 26.75 21.89
C LYS A 216 -12.50 25.30 22.35
N TYR A 217 -12.43 24.35 21.40
CA TYR A 217 -11.92 23.01 21.66
C TYR A 217 -10.41 23.12 21.97
N THR A 218 -10.06 23.16 23.26
CA THR A 218 -8.71 23.50 23.75
C THR A 218 -7.79 22.29 23.95
N TYR A 219 -8.24 21.08 23.60
CA TYR A 219 -7.44 19.88 23.78
C TYR A 219 -6.34 19.81 22.70
N LYS A 220 -5.11 20.13 23.11
CA LYS A 220 -3.90 19.91 22.31
C LYS A 220 -3.20 18.62 22.77
N ILE A 221 -2.81 17.78 21.83
CA ILE A 221 -2.04 16.55 22.08
C ILE A 221 -0.70 16.93 22.72
N ARG A 222 -0.36 16.29 23.83
CA ARG A 222 0.95 16.37 24.48
C ARG A 222 1.71 15.06 24.22
N LEU A 223 3.04 15.12 24.18
CA LEU A 223 3.88 13.91 24.07
C LEU A 223 3.60 12.88 25.17
N SER A 224 3.15 13.33 26.36
CA SER A 224 2.71 12.45 27.45
C SER A 224 1.48 11.60 27.10
N ASP A 225 0.64 12.06 26.17
CA ASP A 225 -0.59 11.37 25.81
C ASP A 225 -0.35 10.11 24.98
N PHE A 226 0.83 10.02 24.31
CA PHE A 226 1.27 8.81 23.62
C PHE A 226 1.35 7.59 24.57
N LYS A 227 1.85 7.78 25.82
CA LYS A 227 1.86 6.70 26.81
C LYS A 227 0.45 6.23 27.18
N ASN A 228 -0.54 7.14 27.15
CA ASN A 228 -1.92 6.82 27.46
C ASN A 228 -2.61 6.02 26.34
N LEU A 229 -2.17 6.17 25.07
CA LEU A 229 -2.68 5.37 23.95
C LEU A 229 -2.41 3.88 24.16
N PHE A 230 -1.23 3.52 24.66
CA PHE A 230 -0.82 2.14 24.89
C PHE A 230 -1.24 1.56 26.24
N LYS A 231 -1.90 2.32 27.11
CA LYS A 231 -2.59 1.76 28.28
C LYS A 231 -3.78 0.87 27.88
N ARG A 232 -4.37 1.11 26.72
CA ARG A 232 -5.45 0.31 26.16
C ARG A 232 -4.88 -0.88 25.42
N LYS A 233 -5.25 -2.09 25.87
CA LYS A 233 -4.74 -3.34 25.32
C LYS A 233 -5.10 -3.53 23.84
N SER A 234 -6.29 -3.10 23.44
CA SER A 234 -6.72 -3.18 22.04
C SER A 234 -5.82 -2.35 21.11
N ASN A 235 -5.38 -1.16 21.53
CA ASN A 235 -4.45 -0.36 20.74
C ASN A 235 -3.11 -1.06 20.55
N ILE A 236 -2.62 -1.77 21.59
CA ILE A 236 -1.37 -2.54 21.49
C ILE A 236 -1.53 -3.62 20.43
N PHE A 237 -2.56 -4.46 20.53
CA PHE A 237 -2.75 -5.56 19.57
C PHE A 237 -3.01 -5.08 18.14
N LEU A 238 -3.79 -3.98 17.98
CA LEU A 238 -4.04 -3.39 16.66
C LEU A 238 -2.79 -2.76 16.03
N THR A 239 -1.87 -2.19 16.83
CA THR A 239 -0.65 -1.58 16.29
C THR A 239 0.49 -2.57 16.11
N ILE A 240 0.63 -3.58 16.97
CA ILE A 240 1.67 -4.61 16.84
C ILE A 240 1.37 -5.59 15.70
N ASN A 241 0.11 -5.74 15.31
CA ASN A 241 -0.29 -6.72 14.29
C ASN A 241 0.08 -6.25 12.87
N PHE A 242 1.37 -6.04 12.64
CA PHE A 242 1.91 -5.78 11.31
C PHE A 242 2.17 -7.07 10.50
N PHE A 243 1.98 -8.24 11.10
CA PHE A 243 2.24 -9.52 10.42
C PHE A 243 1.29 -9.79 9.25
N ASP A 244 0.07 -9.25 9.27
CA ASP A 244 -0.88 -9.34 8.17
C ASP A 244 -0.41 -8.59 6.92
N VAL A 245 0.40 -7.53 7.09
CA VAL A 245 0.95 -6.77 5.97
C VAL A 245 2.31 -7.26 5.49
N VAL A 246 3.00 -8.14 6.24
CA VAL A 246 4.28 -8.73 5.80
C VAL A 246 4.08 -9.58 4.55
N ALA A 247 3.13 -10.52 4.58
CA ALA A 247 2.83 -11.39 3.44
C ALA A 247 2.31 -10.59 2.24
N SER A 248 1.43 -9.60 2.47
CA SER A 248 0.94 -8.74 1.41
C SER A 248 2.02 -7.83 0.83
N GLY A 249 2.94 -7.34 1.66
CA GLY A 249 4.09 -6.54 1.22
C GLY A 249 5.03 -7.33 0.33
N LEU A 250 5.30 -8.59 0.67
CA LEU A 250 6.07 -9.52 -0.14
C LEU A 250 5.37 -9.81 -1.48
N LEU A 251 4.09 -10.15 -1.45
CA LEU A 251 3.31 -10.43 -2.66
C LEU A 251 3.30 -9.22 -3.61
N LEU A 252 3.00 -8.03 -3.11
CA LEU A 252 2.99 -6.83 -3.93
C LEU A 252 4.37 -6.48 -4.49
N ALA A 253 5.44 -6.73 -3.72
CA ALA A 253 6.80 -6.48 -4.17
C ALA A 253 7.22 -7.38 -5.34
N TYR A 254 6.81 -8.66 -5.32
CA TYR A 254 7.38 -9.66 -6.22
C TYR A 254 6.40 -10.30 -7.21
N ILE A 255 5.15 -9.83 -7.30
CA ILE A 255 4.14 -10.41 -8.20
C ILE A 255 4.59 -10.38 -9.67
N PHE A 256 5.22 -9.29 -10.13
CA PHE A 256 5.69 -9.17 -11.51
C PHE A 256 6.86 -10.10 -11.80
N PRO A 257 7.98 -10.07 -11.04
CA PRO A 257 9.08 -11.01 -11.29
C PRO A 257 8.66 -12.48 -11.08
N TYR A 258 7.69 -12.77 -10.22
CA TYR A 258 7.12 -14.10 -10.10
C TYR A 258 6.48 -14.57 -11.41
N ILE A 259 5.67 -13.72 -12.05
CA ILE A 259 5.02 -14.04 -13.32
C ILE A 259 6.04 -14.17 -14.46
N GLU A 260 6.98 -13.25 -14.52
CA GLU A 260 7.99 -13.22 -15.60
C GLU A 260 9.03 -14.34 -15.48
N LEU A 261 9.62 -14.52 -14.29
CA LEU A 261 10.74 -15.43 -14.10
C LEU A 261 10.35 -16.84 -13.67
N GLU A 262 9.30 -17.01 -12.86
CA GLU A 262 8.94 -18.35 -12.37
C GLU A 262 7.82 -18.96 -13.21
N ILE A 263 6.76 -18.23 -13.49
CA ILE A 263 5.69 -18.73 -14.37
C ILE A 263 6.17 -18.76 -15.83
N GLY A 264 7.02 -17.79 -16.24
CA GLY A 264 7.57 -17.73 -17.59
C GLY A 264 6.58 -17.15 -18.61
N ILE A 265 5.71 -16.23 -18.19
CA ILE A 265 4.74 -15.56 -19.07
C ILE A 265 5.07 -14.07 -19.15
N ASN A 266 4.96 -13.50 -20.33
CA ASN A 266 5.01 -12.05 -20.47
C ASN A 266 3.73 -11.42 -19.91
N VAL A 267 3.84 -10.54 -18.90
CA VAL A 267 2.70 -9.89 -18.24
C VAL A 267 1.86 -9.05 -19.22
N ILE A 268 2.45 -8.61 -20.35
CA ILE A 268 1.73 -7.86 -21.40
C ILE A 268 0.81 -8.77 -22.24
N ASP A 269 0.95 -10.11 -22.19
CA ASP A 269 -0.02 -10.98 -22.83
C ASP A 269 -1.44 -10.62 -22.35
N ALA A 270 -2.30 -10.24 -23.30
CA ALA A 270 -3.64 -9.75 -22.98
C ALA A 270 -4.46 -10.75 -22.15
N ARG A 271 -4.26 -12.05 -22.34
CA ARG A 271 -4.92 -13.12 -21.58
C ARG A 271 -4.51 -13.10 -20.12
N VAL A 272 -3.22 -12.92 -19.86
CA VAL A 272 -2.64 -12.85 -18.53
C VAL A 272 -3.04 -11.57 -17.84
N LEU A 273 -2.84 -10.44 -18.51
CA LEU A 273 -3.13 -9.11 -17.98
C LEU A 273 -4.61 -8.96 -17.58
N VAL A 274 -5.54 -9.38 -18.45
CA VAL A 274 -6.99 -9.28 -18.17
C VAL A 274 -7.37 -10.10 -16.94
N LEU A 275 -6.87 -11.33 -16.80
CA LEU A 275 -7.21 -12.18 -15.66
C LEU A 275 -6.58 -11.69 -14.35
N LEU A 276 -5.36 -11.18 -14.39
CA LEU A 276 -4.71 -10.57 -13.21
C LEU A 276 -5.39 -9.26 -12.79
N LEU A 277 -5.74 -8.41 -13.75
CA LEU A 277 -6.51 -7.18 -13.47
C LEU A 277 -7.87 -7.52 -12.89
N PHE A 278 -8.55 -8.53 -13.46
CA PHE A 278 -9.83 -8.98 -12.92
C PHE A 278 -9.67 -9.46 -11.47
N ALA A 279 -8.69 -10.31 -11.17
CA ALA A 279 -8.42 -10.79 -9.81
C ALA A 279 -8.11 -9.62 -8.84
N GLY A 280 -7.29 -8.66 -9.28
CA GLY A 280 -6.94 -7.48 -8.48
C GLY A 280 -8.14 -6.55 -8.22
N ILE A 281 -8.89 -6.20 -9.26
CA ILE A 281 -10.08 -5.32 -9.15
C ILE A 281 -11.19 -6.00 -8.34
N PHE A 282 -11.45 -7.28 -8.60
CA PHE A 282 -12.43 -8.07 -7.84
C PHE A 282 -12.03 -8.13 -6.36
N GLY A 283 -10.76 -8.44 -6.07
CA GLY A 283 -10.24 -8.47 -4.70
C GLY A 283 -10.40 -7.12 -4.00
N LEU A 284 -10.04 -6.03 -4.68
CA LEU A 284 -10.15 -4.68 -4.14
C LEU A 284 -11.61 -4.30 -3.86
N PHE A 285 -12.51 -4.56 -4.82
CA PHE A 285 -13.93 -4.22 -4.67
C PHE A 285 -14.59 -5.01 -3.54
N LEU A 286 -14.44 -6.32 -3.53
CA LEU A 286 -15.02 -7.15 -2.47
C LEU A 286 -14.43 -6.81 -1.09
N GLY A 287 -13.13 -6.67 -1.00
CA GLY A 287 -12.44 -6.38 0.27
C GLY A 287 -12.81 -5.03 0.83
N GLN A 288 -12.57 -3.98 0.07
CA GLN A 288 -12.71 -2.61 0.58
C GLN A 288 -14.15 -2.12 0.69
N PHE A 289 -15.08 -2.64 -0.12
CA PHE A 289 -16.47 -2.18 -0.06
C PHE A 289 -17.39 -3.19 0.64
N ILE A 290 -17.40 -4.46 0.22
CA ILE A 290 -18.36 -5.45 0.74
C ILE A 290 -17.98 -5.90 2.16
N LEU A 291 -16.72 -6.30 2.38
CA LEU A 291 -16.27 -6.78 3.68
C LEU A 291 -16.17 -5.65 4.71
N ALA A 292 -15.80 -4.43 4.28
CA ALA A 292 -15.85 -3.26 5.14
C ALA A 292 -17.31 -2.94 5.57
N HIS A 293 -18.24 -2.92 4.62
CA HIS A 293 -19.66 -2.70 4.92
C HIS A 293 -20.23 -3.77 5.87
N TRP A 294 -19.78 -5.03 5.73
CA TRP A 294 -20.20 -6.09 6.64
C TRP A 294 -19.75 -5.83 8.08
N GLY A 295 -18.54 -5.32 8.30
CA GLY A 295 -18.05 -4.88 9.61
C GLY A 295 -18.90 -3.74 10.18
N ASP A 296 -19.18 -2.71 9.38
CA ASP A 296 -20.01 -1.58 9.79
C ASP A 296 -21.45 -2.01 10.16
N LYS A 297 -22.04 -2.89 9.37
CA LYS A 297 -23.39 -3.42 9.62
C LYS A 297 -23.47 -4.20 10.94
N LYS A 298 -22.41 -4.93 11.34
CA LYS A 298 -22.36 -5.60 12.65
C LYS A 298 -22.33 -4.60 13.80
N VAL A 299 -21.51 -3.54 13.66
CA VAL A 299 -21.44 -2.48 14.68
C VAL A 299 -22.77 -1.73 14.79
N GLN A 300 -23.44 -1.41 13.68
CA GLN A 300 -24.76 -0.79 13.68
C GLN A 300 -25.83 -1.65 14.38
N LYS A 301 -25.68 -2.97 14.36
CA LYS A 301 -26.55 -3.91 15.10
C LYS A 301 -26.20 -4.04 16.59
N GLY A 302 -25.26 -3.25 17.09
CA GLY A 302 -24.85 -3.24 18.50
C GLY A 302 -23.67 -4.18 18.84
N ASP A 303 -23.08 -4.86 17.86
CA ASP A 303 -21.88 -5.68 18.08
C ASP A 303 -20.62 -4.82 18.02
N VAL A 304 -20.19 -4.32 19.17
CA VAL A 304 -19.01 -3.45 19.32
C VAL A 304 -17.74 -4.06 18.71
N SER A 305 -17.58 -5.37 18.77
CA SER A 305 -16.46 -6.11 18.17
C SER A 305 -16.70 -6.52 16.71
N GLY A 306 -17.78 -6.06 16.09
CA GLY A 306 -18.21 -6.50 14.76
C GLY A 306 -17.12 -6.36 13.69
N ARG A 307 -16.37 -5.25 13.66
CA ARG A 307 -15.26 -5.01 12.73
C ARG A 307 -14.07 -5.93 13.00
N VAL A 308 -13.72 -6.13 14.27
CA VAL A 308 -12.67 -7.06 14.68
C VAL A 308 -13.03 -8.49 14.26
N LYS A 309 -14.27 -8.92 14.44
CA LYS A 309 -14.75 -10.24 14.01
C LYS A 309 -14.62 -10.42 12.50
N VAL A 310 -14.96 -9.40 11.71
CA VAL A 310 -14.81 -9.46 10.26
C VAL A 310 -13.32 -9.49 9.87
N ALA A 311 -12.47 -8.70 10.50
CA ALA A 311 -11.03 -8.73 10.25
C ALA A 311 -10.41 -10.12 10.56
N VAL A 312 -10.80 -10.76 11.66
CA VAL A 312 -10.39 -12.14 11.99
C VAL A 312 -10.84 -13.14 10.93
N ILE A 313 -12.11 -13.07 10.49
CA ILE A 313 -12.63 -13.93 9.42
C ILE A 313 -11.83 -13.70 8.13
N CYS A 314 -11.56 -12.46 7.80
CA CYS A 314 -10.73 -12.11 6.64
C CYS A 314 -9.31 -12.71 6.77
N SER A 315 -8.64 -12.55 7.91
CA SER A 315 -7.30 -13.10 8.14
C SER A 315 -7.28 -14.63 8.03
N ILE A 316 -8.30 -15.30 8.59
CA ILE A 316 -8.41 -16.78 8.53
C ILE A 316 -8.64 -17.23 7.08
N LEU A 317 -9.56 -16.57 6.35
CA LEU A 317 -9.92 -16.98 4.99
C LEU A 317 -8.87 -16.58 3.95
N THR A 318 -8.07 -15.55 4.20
CA THR A 318 -6.91 -15.22 3.34
C THR A 318 -5.98 -16.42 3.17
N LEU A 319 -5.72 -17.17 4.26
CA LEU A 319 -4.74 -18.26 4.25
C LEU A 319 -5.07 -19.35 3.24
N PRO A 320 -6.22 -20.07 3.30
CA PRO A 320 -6.46 -21.19 2.40
C PRO A 320 -6.46 -20.76 0.93
N PHE A 321 -7.03 -19.60 0.61
CA PHE A 321 -7.12 -19.15 -0.78
C PHE A 321 -5.75 -18.77 -1.36
N LEU A 322 -4.92 -18.01 -0.64
CA LEU A 322 -3.57 -17.69 -1.10
C LEU A 322 -2.65 -18.91 -1.08
N LEU A 323 -2.74 -19.78 -0.08
CA LEU A 323 -1.93 -21.00 -0.03
C LEU A 323 -2.26 -21.93 -1.20
N ILE A 324 -3.54 -22.11 -1.55
CA ILE A 324 -3.94 -22.89 -2.74
C ILE A 324 -3.39 -22.22 -4.00
N ALA A 325 -3.57 -20.92 -4.17
CA ALA A 325 -3.04 -20.20 -5.33
C ALA A 325 -1.53 -20.44 -5.50
N PHE A 326 -0.73 -20.18 -4.47
CA PHE A 326 0.72 -20.33 -4.58
C PHE A 326 1.22 -21.79 -4.56
N SER A 327 0.45 -22.75 -4.06
CA SER A 327 0.74 -24.17 -4.24
C SER A 327 0.52 -24.65 -5.68
N MET A 328 -0.34 -24.00 -6.44
CA MET A 328 -0.54 -24.33 -7.87
C MET A 328 0.72 -24.05 -8.68
N SER A 329 1.49 -23.02 -8.34
CA SER A 329 2.77 -22.66 -8.98
C SER A 329 2.78 -22.95 -10.49
N PRO A 330 1.96 -22.24 -11.29
CA PRO A 330 1.87 -22.50 -12.72
C PRO A 330 3.21 -22.24 -13.41
N ASN A 331 3.56 -23.06 -14.41
CA ASN A 331 4.73 -22.87 -15.26
C ASN A 331 4.29 -23.01 -16.72
N ALA A 332 4.27 -21.91 -17.44
CA ALA A 332 3.79 -21.86 -18.82
C ALA A 332 4.79 -22.50 -19.80
N THR A 333 6.08 -22.46 -19.50
CA THR A 333 7.11 -23.00 -20.38
C THR A 333 7.05 -24.53 -20.52
N ASN A 334 6.63 -25.19 -19.45
CA ASN A 334 6.55 -26.66 -19.39
C ASN A 334 5.11 -27.18 -19.39
N ASP A 335 4.11 -26.30 -19.46
CA ASP A 335 2.69 -26.61 -19.29
C ASP A 335 2.42 -27.39 -18.00
N THR A 336 3.01 -26.97 -16.90
CA THR A 336 2.93 -27.68 -15.63
C THR A 336 2.31 -26.82 -14.52
N PHE A 337 1.74 -27.50 -13.52
CA PHE A 337 1.19 -26.94 -12.29
C PHE A 337 1.66 -27.75 -11.08
N PHE A 338 1.38 -27.23 -9.88
CA PHE A 338 1.70 -27.87 -8.60
C PHE A 338 3.19 -28.22 -8.48
N PHE A 339 4.04 -27.18 -8.56
CA PHE A 339 5.51 -27.32 -8.49
C PHE A 339 6.05 -28.29 -9.54
N ASN A 340 5.56 -28.17 -10.77
CA ASN A 340 5.92 -29.03 -11.92
C ASN A 340 5.50 -30.51 -11.79
N ALA A 341 4.62 -30.84 -10.84
CA ALA A 341 4.18 -32.22 -10.62
C ALA A 341 3.11 -32.70 -11.63
N VAL A 342 2.31 -31.78 -12.17
CA VAL A 342 1.21 -32.09 -13.07
C VAL A 342 1.42 -31.41 -14.41
N LYS A 343 1.59 -32.19 -15.48
CA LYS A 343 1.65 -31.70 -16.85
C LYS A 343 0.25 -31.66 -17.47
N VAL A 344 -0.07 -30.58 -18.15
CA VAL A 344 -1.37 -30.36 -18.80
C VAL A 344 -1.16 -29.99 -20.28
N ASN A 345 -2.20 -30.06 -21.09
CA ASN A 345 -2.16 -29.50 -22.44
C ASN A 345 -2.46 -28.00 -22.40
N ASP A 346 -2.29 -27.28 -23.53
CA ASP A 346 -2.48 -25.82 -23.61
C ASP A 346 -3.88 -25.37 -23.12
N VAL A 347 -4.93 -26.07 -23.50
CA VAL A 347 -6.31 -25.77 -23.02
C VAL A 347 -6.42 -25.98 -21.52
N GLY A 348 -5.86 -27.06 -20.98
CA GLY A 348 -5.82 -27.36 -19.57
C GLY A 348 -5.02 -26.30 -18.79
N PHE A 349 -3.94 -25.78 -19.38
CA PHE A 349 -3.14 -24.71 -18.78
C PHE A 349 -4.00 -23.45 -18.57
N TRP A 350 -4.73 -22.99 -19.59
CA TRP A 350 -5.56 -21.79 -19.46
C TRP A 350 -6.76 -21.98 -18.51
N ILE A 351 -7.34 -23.19 -18.45
CA ILE A 351 -8.39 -23.50 -17.48
C ILE A 351 -7.83 -23.39 -16.05
N LEU A 352 -6.69 -24.01 -15.77
CA LEU A 352 -6.05 -23.94 -14.45
C LEU A 352 -5.53 -22.55 -14.12
N TRP A 353 -5.12 -21.77 -15.13
CA TRP A 353 -4.77 -20.37 -14.96
C TRP A 353 -5.95 -19.52 -14.47
N ILE A 354 -7.15 -19.74 -15.03
CA ILE A 354 -8.38 -19.10 -14.55
C ILE A 354 -8.67 -19.49 -13.09
N VAL A 355 -8.50 -20.77 -12.75
CA VAL A 355 -8.67 -21.26 -11.38
C VAL A 355 -7.66 -20.61 -10.43
N TYR A 356 -6.39 -20.53 -10.83
CA TYR A 356 -5.34 -19.83 -10.10
C TYR A 356 -5.70 -18.36 -9.83
N CYS A 357 -6.07 -17.62 -10.88
CA CYS A 357 -6.49 -16.21 -10.76
C CYS A 357 -7.73 -16.04 -9.87
N SER A 358 -8.66 -17.01 -9.88
CA SER A 358 -9.84 -17.01 -9.03
C SER A 358 -9.47 -17.15 -7.55
N PHE A 359 -8.62 -18.13 -7.20
CA PHE A 359 -8.12 -18.29 -5.84
C PHE A 359 -7.31 -17.08 -5.39
N LEU A 360 -6.46 -16.54 -6.25
CA LEU A 360 -5.69 -15.32 -5.99
C LEU A 360 -6.62 -14.13 -5.72
N GLY A 361 -7.64 -13.92 -6.56
CA GLY A 361 -8.60 -12.82 -6.43
C GLY A 361 -9.42 -12.90 -5.15
N ILE A 362 -9.89 -14.09 -4.77
CA ILE A 362 -10.62 -14.31 -3.51
C ILE A 362 -9.69 -14.10 -2.31
N GLY A 363 -8.46 -14.61 -2.35
CA GLY A 363 -7.45 -14.38 -1.31
C GLY A 363 -7.14 -12.90 -1.12
N LEU A 364 -6.96 -12.16 -2.23
CA LEU A 364 -6.77 -10.71 -2.22
C LEU A 364 -8.00 -9.98 -1.66
N ALA A 365 -9.22 -10.44 -1.94
CA ALA A 365 -10.44 -9.85 -1.39
C ALA A 365 -10.45 -9.89 0.14
N PHE A 366 -10.13 -11.03 0.73
CA PHE A 366 -10.03 -11.14 2.18
C PHE A 366 -8.88 -10.29 2.75
N THR A 367 -7.70 -10.31 2.12
CA THR A 367 -6.56 -9.47 2.53
C THR A 367 -6.94 -7.97 2.54
N MET A 368 -7.58 -7.50 1.47
CA MET A 368 -7.99 -6.10 1.34
C MET A 368 -9.15 -5.72 2.27
N GLY A 369 -9.92 -6.70 2.78
CA GLY A 369 -10.99 -6.49 3.76
C GLY A 369 -10.49 -6.21 5.18
N ILE A 370 -9.25 -6.56 5.51
CA ILE A 370 -8.66 -6.33 6.84
C ILE A 370 -8.48 -4.83 7.09
N GLY A 371 -7.86 -4.10 6.17
CA GLY A 371 -7.47 -2.71 6.34
C GLY A 371 -8.60 -1.76 6.78
N PRO A 372 -9.73 -1.66 6.05
CA PRO A 372 -10.84 -0.78 6.44
C PRO A 372 -11.41 -1.10 7.83
N ASN A 373 -11.52 -2.38 8.19
CA ASN A 373 -11.99 -2.81 9.50
C ASN A 373 -10.98 -2.48 10.61
N TRP A 374 -9.69 -2.57 10.32
CA TRP A 374 -8.59 -2.20 11.20
C TRP A 374 -8.57 -0.69 11.49
N TYR A 375 -8.57 0.16 10.44
CA TYR A 375 -8.60 1.62 10.58
C TYR A 375 -9.81 2.09 11.39
N SER A 376 -10.99 1.55 11.06
CA SER A 376 -12.22 1.91 11.77
C SER A 376 -12.19 1.49 13.24
N SER A 377 -11.61 0.32 13.55
CA SER A 377 -11.44 -0.13 14.93
C SER A 377 -10.49 0.77 15.72
N LEU A 378 -9.36 1.20 15.12
CA LEU A 378 -8.46 2.17 15.74
C LEU A 378 -9.15 3.50 16.05
N ILE A 379 -10.00 3.99 15.15
CA ILE A 379 -10.73 5.25 15.33
C ILE A 379 -11.77 5.12 16.46
N ASP A 380 -12.52 4.02 16.50
CA ASP A 380 -13.61 3.82 17.48
C ASP A 380 -13.10 3.63 18.91
N LEU A 381 -11.91 3.05 19.05
CA LEU A 381 -11.28 2.77 20.34
C LEU A 381 -10.48 3.95 20.90
N ASN A 382 -10.53 5.11 20.24
CA ASN A 382 -9.74 6.27 20.64
C ASN A 382 -10.54 7.57 20.69
N LEU A 383 -10.18 8.43 21.64
CA LEU A 383 -10.78 9.77 21.78
C LEU A 383 -10.49 10.60 20.52
N PRO A 384 -11.37 11.54 20.13
CA PRO A 384 -11.24 12.32 18.89
C PRO A 384 -9.87 12.97 18.71
N GLU A 385 -9.31 13.53 19.79
CA GLU A 385 -7.99 14.19 19.80
C GLU A 385 -6.82 13.23 19.56
N ASN A 386 -6.99 11.93 19.81
CA ASN A 386 -5.94 10.91 19.71
C ASN A 386 -6.02 10.07 18.44
N ARG A 387 -7.09 10.20 17.65
CA ARG A 387 -7.35 9.37 16.46
C ARG A 387 -6.26 9.52 15.40
N GLY A 388 -5.86 10.76 15.13
CA GLY A 388 -4.80 11.02 14.14
C GLY A 388 -3.47 10.37 14.54
N SER A 389 -3.10 10.50 15.81
CA SER A 389 -1.83 9.95 16.33
C SER A 389 -1.78 8.43 16.29
N ILE A 390 -2.85 7.75 16.73
CA ILE A 390 -2.86 6.28 16.73
C ILE A 390 -2.89 5.70 15.31
N VAL A 391 -3.61 6.35 14.41
CA VAL A 391 -3.63 5.95 12.99
C VAL A 391 -2.26 6.17 12.35
N ALA A 392 -1.58 7.28 12.65
CA ALA A 392 -0.22 7.54 12.14
C ALA A 392 0.79 6.49 12.64
N ILE A 393 0.73 6.13 13.94
CA ILE A 393 1.58 5.08 14.50
C ILE A 393 1.27 3.74 13.83
N GLY A 394 0.00 3.36 13.73
CA GLY A 394 -0.41 2.12 13.09
C GLY A 394 0.05 2.05 11.63
N SER A 395 -0.14 3.11 10.84
CA SER A 395 0.31 3.17 9.45
C SER A 395 1.83 3.10 9.30
N PHE A 396 2.58 3.66 10.26
CA PHE A 396 4.04 3.52 10.28
C PHE A 396 4.47 2.08 10.58
N VAL A 397 3.81 1.43 11.54
CA VAL A 397 4.08 0.01 11.87
C VAL A 397 3.71 -0.90 10.68
N ASP A 398 2.62 -0.62 9.97
CA ASP A 398 2.28 -1.28 8.70
C ASP A 398 3.38 -1.11 7.64
N SER A 399 3.95 0.09 7.53
CA SER A 399 5.07 0.34 6.61
C SER A 399 6.30 -0.48 6.97
N ILE A 400 6.58 -0.66 8.27
CA ILE A 400 7.63 -1.57 8.73
C ILE A 400 7.31 -3.02 8.33
N GLY A 401 6.08 -3.49 8.53
CA GLY A 401 5.67 -4.83 8.13
C GLY A 401 5.83 -5.10 6.62
N ARG A 402 5.36 -4.16 5.79
CA ARG A 402 5.53 -4.25 4.31
C ARG A 402 7.00 -4.24 3.90
N SER A 403 7.82 -3.41 4.55
CA SER A 403 9.25 -3.37 4.34
C SER A 403 9.92 -4.69 4.70
N MET A 404 9.57 -5.27 5.86
CA MET A 404 10.05 -6.59 6.25
C MET A 404 9.69 -7.64 5.21
N GLY A 405 8.45 -7.63 4.70
CA GLY A 405 8.02 -8.54 3.62
C GLY A 405 8.90 -8.42 2.38
N ALA A 406 9.17 -7.20 1.92
CA ALA A 406 10.01 -6.98 0.75
C ALA A 406 11.47 -7.40 0.98
N ILE A 407 12.06 -7.02 2.12
CA ILE A 407 13.47 -7.35 2.45
C ILE A 407 13.64 -8.87 2.61
N MET A 408 12.85 -9.47 3.50
CA MET A 408 12.93 -10.91 3.77
C MET A 408 12.63 -11.72 2.50
N GLY A 409 11.61 -11.30 1.73
CA GLY A 409 11.26 -11.91 0.48
C GLY A 409 12.43 -11.93 -0.50
N GLY A 410 13.14 -10.82 -0.66
CA GLY A 410 14.31 -10.72 -1.53
C GLY A 410 15.42 -11.70 -1.14
N PHE A 411 15.77 -11.77 0.16
CA PHE A 411 16.77 -12.71 0.65
C PHE A 411 16.32 -14.18 0.50
N ILE A 412 15.06 -14.49 0.80
CA ILE A 412 14.54 -15.86 0.67
C ILE A 412 14.48 -16.28 -0.79
N VAL A 413 13.99 -15.43 -1.71
CA VAL A 413 13.98 -15.71 -3.15
C VAL A 413 15.41 -15.92 -3.68
N HIS A 414 16.36 -15.09 -3.27
CA HIS A 414 17.75 -15.26 -3.66
C HIS A 414 18.33 -16.61 -3.22
N ALA A 415 17.98 -17.05 -1.99
CA ALA A 415 18.44 -18.32 -1.43
C ALA A 415 17.71 -19.55 -2.00
N THR A 416 16.39 -19.47 -2.17
CA THR A 416 15.54 -20.60 -2.58
C THR A 416 15.33 -20.72 -4.09
N GLN A 417 15.59 -19.62 -4.84
CA GLN A 417 15.33 -19.51 -6.28
C GLN A 417 13.86 -19.79 -6.64
N SER A 418 12.91 -19.48 -5.73
CA SER A 418 11.46 -19.66 -5.93
C SER A 418 10.65 -18.54 -5.27
N PHE A 419 9.87 -17.84 -6.06
CA PHE A 419 8.90 -16.84 -5.57
C PHE A 419 7.68 -17.51 -4.97
N SER A 420 7.14 -18.55 -5.62
CA SER A 420 5.93 -19.25 -5.14
C SER A 420 6.15 -19.86 -3.76
N ALA A 421 7.27 -20.55 -3.55
CA ALA A 421 7.62 -21.10 -2.25
C ALA A 421 7.80 -20.00 -1.20
N THR A 422 8.48 -18.91 -1.55
CA THR A 422 8.70 -17.78 -0.66
C THR A 422 7.37 -17.13 -0.23
N ILE A 423 6.46 -16.88 -1.18
CA ILE A 423 5.15 -16.29 -0.89
C ILE A 423 4.29 -17.26 -0.10
N PHE A 424 4.29 -18.55 -0.45
CA PHE A 424 3.54 -19.61 0.24
C PHE A 424 3.92 -19.68 1.72
N TRP A 425 5.20 -19.89 2.04
CA TRP A 425 5.67 -20.03 3.42
C TRP A 425 5.54 -18.75 4.23
N SER A 426 5.80 -17.60 3.61
CA SER A 426 5.60 -16.31 4.28
C SER A 426 4.12 -16.08 4.60
N THR A 427 3.21 -16.36 3.67
CA THR A 427 1.76 -16.25 3.91
C THR A 427 1.33 -17.17 5.04
N LEU A 428 1.81 -18.42 5.07
CA LEU A 428 1.49 -19.39 6.12
C LEU A 428 1.97 -18.91 7.50
N ILE A 429 3.26 -18.56 7.62
CA ILE A 429 3.88 -18.21 8.90
C ILE A 429 3.29 -16.89 9.43
N PHE A 430 3.35 -15.81 8.65
CA PHE A 430 2.92 -14.50 9.10
C PHE A 430 1.40 -14.39 9.20
N GLY A 431 0.65 -15.12 8.34
CA GLY A 431 -0.80 -15.17 8.46
C GLY A 431 -1.26 -15.86 9.73
N ILE A 432 -0.63 -16.97 10.14
CA ILE A 432 -0.91 -17.62 11.43
C ILE A 432 -0.57 -16.68 12.59
N LEU A 433 0.59 -16.02 12.58
CA LEU A 433 0.99 -15.06 13.61
C LEU A 433 -0.01 -13.89 13.71
N SER A 434 -0.47 -13.38 12.57
CA SER A 434 -1.48 -12.34 12.53
C SER A 434 -2.78 -12.78 13.20
N ILE A 435 -3.28 -13.99 12.90
CA ILE A 435 -4.50 -14.52 13.52
C ILE A 435 -4.35 -14.58 15.04
N PHE A 436 -3.22 -15.04 15.55
CA PHE A 436 -2.98 -15.08 17.00
C PHE A 436 -3.05 -13.70 17.65
N LEU A 437 -2.62 -12.63 16.96
CA LEU A 437 -2.70 -11.26 17.48
C LEU A 437 -4.10 -10.66 17.35
N TRP A 438 -4.94 -11.17 16.44
CA TRP A 438 -6.34 -10.76 16.34
C TRP A 438 -7.22 -11.35 17.45
N VAL A 439 -6.93 -12.56 17.96
CA VAL A 439 -7.76 -13.26 18.95
C VAL A 439 -7.96 -12.46 20.24
N PRO A 440 -6.93 -11.87 20.87
CA PRO A 440 -7.10 -11.10 22.11
C PRO A 440 -8.04 -9.90 21.97
N LEU A 441 -8.20 -9.37 20.74
CA LEU A 441 -9.09 -8.24 20.48
C LEU A 441 -10.57 -8.55 20.70
N PHE A 442 -10.99 -9.82 20.63
CA PHE A 442 -12.35 -10.20 20.99
C PHE A 442 -12.70 -9.85 22.44
N TYR A 443 -11.72 -9.93 23.35
CA TYR A 443 -11.88 -9.71 24.78
C TYR A 443 -11.52 -8.27 25.18
N THR A 444 -10.58 -7.64 24.51
CA THR A 444 -10.10 -6.31 24.86
C THR A 444 -10.95 -5.20 24.25
N THR A 445 -11.43 -5.37 23.02
CA THR A 445 -12.22 -4.37 22.28
C THR A 445 -13.48 -3.93 23.04
N PRO A 446 -14.35 -4.82 23.58
CA PRO A 446 -15.55 -4.39 24.30
C PRO A 446 -15.24 -3.54 25.53
N LYS A 447 -14.19 -3.92 26.28
CA LYS A 447 -13.79 -3.21 27.52
C LYS A 447 -13.23 -1.83 27.20
N ASP A 448 -12.35 -1.73 26.20
CA ASP A 448 -11.74 -0.47 25.81
C ASP A 448 -12.76 0.47 25.16
N PHE A 449 -13.74 -0.08 24.41
CA PHE A 449 -14.84 0.69 23.83
C PHE A 449 -15.74 1.29 24.91
N GLU A 450 -16.14 0.48 25.90
CA GLU A 450 -16.97 0.94 27.04
C GLU A 450 -16.25 2.06 27.80
N TYR A 451 -14.95 1.89 28.06
CA TYR A 451 -14.14 2.92 28.71
C TYR A 451 -14.15 4.26 27.94
N ILE A 452 -13.95 4.22 26.61
CA ILE A 452 -13.98 5.42 25.77
C ILE A 452 -15.38 6.04 25.74
N HIS A 453 -16.41 5.20 25.62
CA HIS A 453 -17.80 5.67 25.60
C HIS A 453 -18.19 6.40 26.90
N ASN A 454 -17.77 5.89 28.04
CA ASN A 454 -18.02 6.51 29.34
C ASN A 454 -17.36 7.89 29.46
N ILE A 455 -16.09 8.02 29.02
CA ILE A 455 -15.39 9.32 28.96
C ILE A 455 -16.13 10.31 28.04
N LEU A 456 -16.55 9.86 26.84
CA LEU A 456 -17.26 10.73 25.91
C LEU A 456 -18.63 11.17 26.45
N LYS A 457 -19.33 10.30 27.19
CA LYS A 457 -20.59 10.61 27.83
C LYS A 457 -20.41 11.64 28.95
N GLU A 458 -19.40 11.47 29.80
CA GLU A 458 -19.07 12.43 30.86
C GLU A 458 -18.73 13.80 30.28
N ARG A 459 -17.88 13.85 29.25
CA ARG A 459 -17.53 15.10 28.54
C ARG A 459 -18.77 15.78 27.91
N SER A 460 -19.70 14.98 27.36
CA SER A 460 -20.93 15.50 26.78
C SER A 460 -21.83 16.16 27.85
N LEU A 461 -21.88 15.61 29.07
CA LEU A 461 -22.62 16.19 30.18
C LEU A 461 -21.97 17.51 30.63
N ASN A 462 -20.66 17.53 30.83
CA ASN A 462 -19.93 18.74 31.24
C ASN A 462 -20.08 19.90 30.20
N LEU A 463 -20.08 19.57 28.90
CA LEU A 463 -20.33 20.57 27.85
C LEU A 463 -21.77 21.10 27.84
N LYS A 464 -22.75 20.30 28.25
CA LYS A 464 -24.13 20.74 28.38
C LYS A 464 -24.35 21.62 29.62
N GLU A 465 -23.59 21.38 30.68
CA GLU A 465 -23.61 22.24 31.89
C GLU A 465 -22.99 23.60 31.61
N GLN A 466 -21.84 23.64 30.94
CA GLN A 466 -21.19 24.89 30.51
C GLN A 466 -22.02 25.75 29.54
N ARG A 467 -23.06 25.18 28.91
CA ARG A 467 -24.03 25.92 28.08
C ARG A 467 -25.18 26.53 28.83
N LYS A 468 -25.35 26.17 30.12
CA LYS A 468 -26.44 26.69 30.98
C LYS A 468 -26.00 27.87 31.84
N ASP A 469 -24.68 28.03 32.01
CA ASP A 469 -24.03 29.18 32.63
C ASP A 469 -23.62 30.21 31.56
#